data_56e6518cb28097c2e51c8a428347eca6
#
_entry.id   56e6518cb28097c2e51c8a428347eca6
#
_cell.length_a   1.000
_cell.length_b   1.000
_cell.length_c   1.000
_cell.angle_alpha   90.00
_cell.angle_beta   90.00
_cell.angle_gamma   90.00
#
_symmetry.space_group_name_H-M   'P 1'
#
loop_
_entity.id
_entity.type
_entity.pdbx_description
1 polymer ?
#
loop_
_entity_poly.entity_id
_entity_poly.type
_entity_poly.pdbx_seq_one_letter_code
_entity_poly.pdbx_strand_id
1 'polypeptide(L)'
;MNQFLLERATGAAGPNLFARLQTTRLLTSLRPAPQYRFDGGERGVAVRDGEASSADAATSIWAHQAGVSALALERFDGRILVSGGSDASVKLWDLEQCGNPSNPHTFKPVGTIRASAQSHKFGITHLSFYPFDSAAFISTSYDQTLKLWSTDEARLSASFSLGSKIYTHGISPIASHLLVACGTQHPAVRLVDLRSGSSIQSLTGHGGAILATAWSPRHEHVLATGSVDGTVRIWDIRRAGAFIGMLDHEDSLGLYCNGLLGNDGKVRVRASAKAHVAPVNSLTWTDDGSYIVSAGHDNRIRVWDAATGRNTLASFGPSIRNSQLASVTMFTSPVGLTHPGRELLFWPNETEILVCDLHDGRIISRLRGTGAAVAGVRESSKKSERSVKNRISSIVWRGGGGGGGSSGVVMGGTNMPGAVFSAHLDGQIRAWTPHLEGTDEDADDEDPNLEAAEEKVRKRKALDDVYKSLIGRKITFT
;
A
#
# COMPACT_ATOMS: atom_id res chain seq x y z
N MET A 1 19.34 -18.20 -16.31
CA MET A 1 18.40 -19.29 -15.94
C MET A 1 19.11 -20.64 -15.78
N ASN A 2 20.00 -21.04 -16.68
CA ASN A 2 20.69 -22.35 -16.61
C ASN A 2 21.58 -22.53 -15.37
N GLN A 3 22.33 -21.52 -14.94
CA GLN A 3 23.17 -21.59 -13.75
C GLN A 3 22.33 -21.85 -12.49
N PHE A 4 21.17 -21.21 -12.37
CA PHE A 4 20.27 -21.37 -11.25
C PHE A 4 19.63 -22.78 -11.19
N LEU A 5 19.29 -23.33 -12.35
CA LEU A 5 18.81 -24.72 -12.44
C LEU A 5 19.89 -25.71 -12.04
N LEU A 6 21.15 -25.42 -12.37
CA LEU A 6 22.31 -26.21 -11.95
C LEU A 6 22.51 -26.14 -10.43
N GLU A 7 22.47 -24.95 -9.85
CA GLU A 7 22.59 -24.74 -8.40
C GLU A 7 21.45 -25.44 -7.64
N ARG A 8 20.24 -25.48 -8.20
CA ARG A 8 19.13 -26.25 -7.65
C ARG A 8 19.36 -27.76 -7.77
N ALA A 9 19.85 -28.22 -8.92
CA ALA A 9 20.13 -29.64 -9.13
C ALA A 9 21.27 -30.15 -8.24
N THR A 10 22.25 -29.30 -7.94
CA THR A 10 23.36 -29.61 -7.03
C THR A 10 23.01 -29.43 -5.55
N GLY A 11 21.80 -28.93 -5.24
CA GLY A 11 21.37 -28.66 -3.86
C GLY A 11 21.95 -27.37 -3.25
N ALA A 12 22.72 -26.59 -4.01
CA ALA A 12 23.25 -25.31 -3.57
C ALA A 12 22.14 -24.24 -3.41
N ALA A 13 21.10 -24.32 -4.20
CA ALA A 13 19.91 -23.45 -4.10
C ALA A 13 18.70 -24.24 -3.60
N GLY A 14 18.18 -23.88 -2.41
CA GLY A 14 16.98 -24.50 -1.85
C GLY A 14 15.70 -24.11 -2.60
N PRO A 15 14.62 -24.90 -2.50
CA PRO A 15 13.35 -24.64 -3.20
C PRO A 15 12.74 -23.27 -2.83
N ASN A 16 12.91 -22.83 -1.60
CA ASN A 16 12.40 -21.53 -1.14
C ASN A 16 13.11 -20.35 -1.81
N LEU A 17 14.39 -20.48 -2.18
CA LEU A 17 15.11 -19.44 -2.89
C LEU A 17 14.54 -19.20 -4.30
N PHE A 18 14.14 -20.27 -4.98
CA PHE A 18 13.48 -20.17 -6.28
C PHE A 18 12.13 -19.46 -6.19
N ALA A 19 11.29 -19.85 -5.22
CA ALA A 19 10.01 -19.20 -5.00
C ALA A 19 10.16 -17.70 -4.73
N ARG A 20 11.13 -17.33 -3.88
CA ARG A 20 11.45 -15.93 -3.56
C ARG A 20 11.92 -15.13 -4.77
N LEU A 21 12.76 -15.71 -5.61
CA LEU A 21 13.22 -15.07 -6.86
C LEU A 21 12.06 -14.85 -7.83
N GLN A 22 11.18 -15.84 -7.99
CA GLN A 22 10.00 -15.71 -8.83
C GLN A 22 9.06 -14.63 -8.30
N THR A 23 8.77 -14.62 -7.00
CA THR A 23 7.91 -13.61 -6.40
C THR A 23 8.51 -12.22 -6.51
N THR A 24 9.83 -12.07 -6.28
CA THR A 24 10.51 -10.78 -6.49
C THR A 24 10.36 -10.31 -7.94
N ARG A 25 10.51 -11.23 -8.89
CA ARG A 25 10.33 -10.92 -10.32
C ARG A 25 8.89 -10.51 -10.63
N LEU A 26 7.90 -11.21 -10.10
CA LEU A 26 6.49 -10.85 -10.25
C LEU A 26 6.19 -9.46 -9.67
N LEU A 27 6.68 -9.16 -8.48
CA LEU A 27 6.47 -7.86 -7.83
C LEU A 27 7.15 -6.70 -8.56
N THR A 28 8.27 -6.97 -9.24
CA THR A 28 8.97 -5.95 -10.05
C THR A 28 8.39 -5.81 -11.46
N SER A 29 7.59 -6.78 -11.94
CA SER A 29 6.95 -6.78 -13.26
C SER A 29 5.52 -6.24 -13.27
N LEU A 30 5.08 -5.60 -12.18
CA LEU A 30 3.73 -5.02 -12.10
C LEU A 30 3.49 -4.00 -13.21
N ARG A 31 2.35 -4.15 -13.89
CA ARG A 31 1.86 -3.22 -14.93
C ARG A 31 0.43 -2.78 -14.63
N PRO A 32 0.02 -1.60 -15.12
CA PRO A 32 -1.36 -1.16 -14.99
C PRO A 32 -2.31 -2.15 -15.67
N ALA A 33 -3.41 -2.45 -15.00
CA ALA A 33 -4.44 -3.37 -15.47
C ALA A 33 -5.76 -2.62 -15.69
N PRO A 34 -5.91 -1.87 -16.81
CA PRO A 34 -7.08 -1.05 -17.10
C PRO A 34 -8.35 -1.88 -17.36
N GLN A 35 -8.19 -3.19 -17.60
CA GLN A 35 -9.30 -4.13 -17.72
C GLN A 35 -10.12 -4.26 -16.43
N TYR A 36 -9.52 -3.96 -15.27
CA TYR A 36 -10.22 -3.99 -13.99
C TYR A 36 -10.75 -2.61 -13.62
N ARG A 37 -12.06 -2.47 -13.59
CA ARG A 37 -12.77 -1.23 -13.31
C ARG A 37 -13.64 -1.40 -12.07
N PHE A 38 -13.82 -0.32 -11.31
CA PHE A 38 -14.66 -0.31 -10.10
C PHE A 38 -15.81 0.68 -10.30
N ASP A 39 -17.04 0.16 -10.43
CA ASP A 39 -18.25 0.95 -10.62
C ASP A 39 -19.05 1.03 -9.32
N GLY A 40 -19.04 2.17 -8.68
CA GLY A 40 -19.79 2.42 -7.44
C GLY A 40 -21.29 2.49 -7.59
N GLY A 41 -21.84 2.38 -8.80
CA GLY A 41 -23.28 2.38 -9.06
C GLY A 41 -23.96 3.75 -8.92
N GLU A 42 -23.24 4.78 -8.52
CA GLU A 42 -23.72 6.14 -8.42
C GLU A 42 -23.29 6.90 -9.66
N ARG A 43 -24.19 7.11 -10.60
CA ARG A 43 -23.93 7.97 -11.75
C ARG A 43 -23.59 9.36 -11.20
N GLY A 44 -22.37 9.84 -11.46
CA GLY A 44 -22.02 11.23 -11.24
C GLY A 44 -23.11 12.10 -11.85
N VAL A 45 -23.50 13.18 -11.16
CA VAL A 45 -24.49 14.14 -11.68
C VAL A 45 -24.00 14.53 -13.07
N ALA A 46 -24.64 13.95 -14.08
CA ALA A 46 -24.39 14.27 -15.46
C ALA A 46 -24.53 15.79 -15.59
N VAL A 47 -23.50 16.41 -16.14
CA VAL A 47 -23.54 17.79 -16.56
C VAL A 47 -24.87 17.97 -17.29
N ARG A 48 -25.77 18.77 -16.74
CA ARG A 48 -26.96 19.24 -17.43
C ARG A 48 -26.49 19.93 -18.71
N ASP A 49 -27.13 19.58 -19.77
CA ASP A 49 -27.11 20.16 -21.11
C ASP A 49 -26.34 19.39 -22.17
N GLY A 50 -27.16 18.71 -23.02
CA GLY A 50 -26.90 18.44 -24.42
C GLY A 50 -26.18 17.16 -24.75
N GLU A 51 -26.96 16.20 -25.26
CA GLU A 51 -26.54 15.10 -26.14
C GLU A 51 -25.22 14.38 -25.82
N ALA A 52 -25.19 13.61 -24.73
CA ALA A 52 -24.14 12.63 -24.53
C ALA A 52 -24.33 11.46 -25.50
N SER A 53 -23.40 11.31 -26.44
CA SER A 53 -23.36 10.13 -27.29
C SER A 53 -23.16 8.88 -26.43
N SER A 54 -23.72 7.74 -26.83
CA SER A 54 -23.64 6.46 -26.11
C SER A 54 -22.20 5.98 -25.85
N ALA A 55 -21.22 6.48 -26.59
CA ALA A 55 -19.80 6.23 -26.40
C ALA A 55 -19.22 6.94 -25.16
N ASP A 56 -19.72 8.11 -24.78
CA ASP A 56 -19.22 8.88 -23.62
C ASP A 56 -19.72 8.31 -22.29
N ALA A 57 -20.83 7.62 -22.27
CA ALA A 57 -21.38 6.99 -21.06
C ALA A 57 -20.53 5.81 -20.54
N ALA A 58 -19.77 5.15 -21.41
CA ALA A 58 -18.91 4.04 -21.03
C ALA A 58 -17.57 4.46 -20.39
N THR A 59 -17.21 5.77 -20.47
CA THR A 59 -15.91 6.28 -20.01
C THR A 59 -15.93 6.89 -18.62
N SER A 60 -17.11 7.06 -17.98
CA SER A 60 -17.24 7.74 -16.70
C SER A 60 -17.65 6.78 -15.56
N ILE A 61 -16.80 5.79 -15.28
CA ILE A 61 -17.00 4.84 -14.18
C ILE A 61 -16.14 5.28 -13.00
N TRP A 62 -16.76 5.51 -11.83
CA TRP A 62 -16.08 5.87 -10.59
C TRP A 62 -16.45 4.92 -9.46
N ALA A 63 -15.47 4.59 -8.62
CA ALA A 63 -15.72 3.85 -7.39
C ALA A 63 -16.49 4.70 -6.36
N HIS A 64 -16.12 5.99 -6.23
CA HIS A 64 -16.80 6.97 -5.36
C HIS A 64 -17.09 8.27 -6.11
N GLN A 65 -18.09 9.01 -5.66
CA GLN A 65 -18.45 10.32 -6.23
C GLN A 65 -17.36 11.40 -6.00
N ALA A 66 -16.67 11.28 -4.87
CA ALA A 66 -15.51 12.10 -4.53
C ALA A 66 -14.23 11.25 -4.56
N GLY A 67 -13.08 11.86 -4.22
CA GLY A 67 -11.83 11.13 -4.16
C GLY A 67 -11.88 9.93 -3.21
N VAL A 68 -11.23 8.82 -3.58
CA VAL A 68 -11.02 7.69 -2.69
C VAL A 68 -9.87 8.04 -1.77
N SER A 69 -10.09 8.04 -0.46
CA SER A 69 -9.10 8.47 0.53
C SER A 69 -8.37 7.32 1.21
N ALA A 70 -9.02 6.17 1.37
CA ALA A 70 -8.45 5.02 2.06
C ALA A 70 -8.86 3.70 1.39
N LEU A 71 -7.97 2.74 1.42
CA LEU A 71 -8.20 1.35 1.04
C LEU A 71 -7.78 0.43 2.17
N ALA A 72 -8.51 -0.66 2.33
CA ALA A 72 -8.10 -1.80 3.16
C ALA A 72 -8.45 -3.09 2.44
N LEU A 73 -7.53 -4.06 2.49
CA LEU A 73 -7.73 -5.38 1.93
C LEU A 73 -7.75 -6.41 3.05
N GLU A 74 -8.65 -7.35 2.94
CA GLU A 74 -8.69 -8.51 3.82
C GLU A 74 -7.37 -9.29 3.77
N ARG A 75 -6.89 -9.71 4.96
CA ARG A 75 -5.56 -10.28 5.11
C ARG A 75 -5.49 -11.78 4.79
N PHE A 76 -6.57 -12.53 5.02
CA PHE A 76 -6.56 -13.99 4.95
C PHE A 76 -6.66 -14.49 3.50
N ASP A 77 -7.77 -14.23 2.85
CA ASP A 77 -8.01 -14.70 1.49
C ASP A 77 -7.72 -13.62 0.44
N GLY A 78 -7.58 -12.35 0.86
CA GLY A 78 -7.42 -11.22 -0.04
C GLY A 78 -8.63 -11.03 -0.97
N ARG A 79 -9.82 -11.45 -0.51
CA ARG A 79 -11.04 -11.46 -1.29
C ARG A 79 -11.76 -10.12 -1.25
N ILE A 80 -11.94 -9.58 -0.05
CA ILE A 80 -12.73 -8.36 0.16
C ILE A 80 -11.81 -7.14 0.21
N LEU A 81 -12.04 -6.21 -0.70
CA LEU A 81 -11.44 -4.87 -0.70
C LEU A 81 -12.47 -3.89 -0.14
N VAL A 82 -12.08 -3.06 0.82
CA VAL A 82 -12.89 -1.96 1.34
C VAL A 82 -12.30 -0.64 0.90
N SER A 83 -13.13 0.25 0.39
CA SER A 83 -12.74 1.60 -0.01
C SER A 83 -13.54 2.64 0.73
N GLY A 84 -12.87 3.71 1.16
CA GLY A 84 -13.47 4.86 1.82
C GLY A 84 -13.30 6.12 0.99
N GLY A 85 -14.40 6.82 0.78
CA GLY A 85 -14.43 8.04 -0.01
C GLY A 85 -14.39 9.31 0.84
N SER A 86 -14.00 10.40 0.21
CA SER A 86 -14.17 11.75 0.76
C SER A 86 -15.63 12.18 0.81
N ASP A 87 -16.53 11.43 0.15
CA ASP A 87 -17.99 11.54 0.22
C ASP A 87 -18.60 10.90 1.48
N ALA A 88 -17.76 10.45 2.42
CA ALA A 88 -18.15 9.72 3.64
C ALA A 88 -18.77 8.34 3.38
N SER A 89 -18.74 7.83 2.15
CA SER A 89 -19.20 6.49 1.84
C SER A 89 -18.09 5.46 2.02
N VAL A 90 -18.49 4.24 2.40
CA VAL A 90 -17.61 3.07 2.42
C VAL A 90 -18.22 2.01 1.52
N LYS A 91 -17.42 1.41 0.64
CA LYS A 91 -17.85 0.38 -0.31
C LYS A 91 -17.00 -0.86 -0.17
N LEU A 92 -17.65 -2.01 -0.25
CA LEU A 92 -17.04 -3.33 -0.18
C LEU A 92 -17.07 -3.98 -1.57
N TRP A 93 -15.94 -4.51 -2.00
CA TRP A 93 -15.74 -5.10 -3.31
C TRP A 93 -15.26 -6.54 -3.16
N ASP A 94 -15.91 -7.47 -3.86
CA ASP A 94 -15.46 -8.85 -3.94
C ASP A 94 -14.55 -9.00 -5.18
N LEU A 95 -13.27 -9.24 -4.94
CA LEU A 95 -12.27 -9.37 -5.99
C LEU A 95 -12.29 -10.72 -6.71
N GLU A 96 -13.05 -11.69 -6.20
CA GLU A 96 -13.23 -13.00 -6.84
C GLU A 96 -14.37 -13.04 -7.86
N GLN A 97 -15.14 -11.96 -8.00
CA GLN A 97 -16.17 -11.86 -9.04
C GLN A 97 -15.61 -11.93 -10.46
N CYS A 98 -14.31 -11.76 -10.65
CA CYS A 98 -13.66 -11.84 -11.93
C CYS A 98 -13.38 -13.29 -12.30
N GLY A 99 -14.07 -13.82 -13.34
CA GLY A 99 -13.89 -15.21 -13.77
C GLY A 99 -12.61 -15.46 -14.58
N ASN A 100 -12.22 -14.55 -15.47
CA ASN A 100 -11.03 -14.68 -16.32
C ASN A 100 -10.22 -13.39 -16.27
N PRO A 101 -8.94 -13.44 -15.87
CA PRO A 101 -8.08 -12.26 -15.72
C PRO A 101 -7.77 -11.54 -17.05
N SER A 102 -7.94 -12.21 -18.20
CA SER A 102 -7.70 -11.60 -19.52
C SER A 102 -8.86 -10.75 -20.03
N ASN A 103 -10.07 -10.91 -19.47
CA ASN A 103 -11.23 -10.17 -19.94
C ASN A 103 -11.44 -8.89 -19.13
N PRO A 104 -11.93 -7.80 -19.75
CA PRO A 104 -12.35 -6.61 -19.02
C PRO A 104 -13.45 -6.96 -18.02
N HIS A 105 -13.23 -6.59 -16.76
CA HIS A 105 -14.19 -6.83 -15.69
C HIS A 105 -14.50 -5.54 -14.94
N THR A 106 -15.78 -5.31 -14.68
CA THR A 106 -16.25 -4.19 -13.86
C THR A 106 -16.78 -4.72 -12.55
N PHE A 107 -16.03 -4.47 -11.47
CA PHE A 107 -16.46 -4.80 -10.11
C PHE A 107 -17.61 -3.90 -9.69
N LYS A 108 -18.62 -4.51 -9.08
CA LYS A 108 -19.74 -3.81 -8.43
C LYS A 108 -19.62 -3.99 -6.92
N PRO A 109 -19.99 -2.99 -6.11
CA PRO A 109 -19.91 -3.12 -4.66
C PRO A 109 -20.91 -4.17 -4.16
N VAL A 110 -20.44 -5.09 -3.33
CA VAL A 110 -21.26 -6.08 -2.62
C VAL A 110 -22.02 -5.40 -1.49
N GLY A 111 -21.38 -4.43 -0.84
CA GLY A 111 -21.98 -3.63 0.22
C GLY A 111 -21.64 -2.15 0.04
N THR A 112 -22.60 -1.28 0.37
CA THR A 112 -22.40 0.17 0.33
C THR A 112 -22.96 0.81 1.58
N ILE A 113 -22.10 1.48 2.35
CA ILE A 113 -22.45 2.27 3.51
C ILE A 113 -22.44 3.74 3.07
N ARG A 114 -23.61 4.35 2.97
CA ARG A 114 -23.73 5.76 2.59
C ARG A 114 -23.67 6.67 3.81
N ALA A 115 -23.31 7.93 3.58
CA ALA A 115 -23.36 8.96 4.62
C ALA A 115 -24.77 9.04 5.24
N SER A 116 -24.86 8.89 6.56
CA SER A 116 -26.10 8.93 7.31
C SER A 116 -25.86 9.38 8.76
N ALA A 117 -26.91 9.49 9.54
CA ALA A 117 -26.77 9.80 10.97
C ALA A 117 -26.06 8.70 11.77
N GLN A 118 -26.16 7.45 11.33
CA GLN A 118 -25.50 6.29 11.94
C GLN A 118 -24.12 5.99 11.34
N SER A 119 -23.90 6.36 10.08
CA SER A 119 -22.61 6.23 9.41
C SER A 119 -21.73 7.46 9.62
N HIS A 120 -20.64 7.58 8.86
CA HIS A 120 -19.80 8.78 8.89
C HIS A 120 -20.48 9.95 8.19
N LYS A 121 -20.24 11.17 8.72
CA LYS A 121 -20.76 12.43 8.16
C LYS A 121 -19.76 13.16 7.29
N PHE A 122 -18.47 12.90 7.49
CA PHE A 122 -17.36 13.50 6.75
C PHE A 122 -16.48 12.43 6.13
N GLY A 123 -15.59 12.84 5.24
CA GLY A 123 -14.70 11.94 4.51
C GLY A 123 -13.93 10.97 5.42
N ILE A 124 -13.79 9.75 4.92
CA ILE A 124 -13.05 8.69 5.58
C ILE A 124 -11.57 9.04 5.55
N THR A 125 -10.87 8.85 6.66
CA THR A 125 -9.45 9.15 6.76
C THR A 125 -8.59 7.89 6.68
N HIS A 126 -9.01 6.81 7.34
CA HIS A 126 -8.28 5.55 7.34
C HIS A 126 -9.24 4.36 7.47
N LEU A 127 -8.83 3.22 6.91
CA LEU A 127 -9.54 1.95 6.96
C LEU A 127 -8.57 0.82 7.34
N SER A 128 -9.03 -0.15 8.11
CA SER A 128 -8.32 -1.40 8.35
C SER A 128 -9.28 -2.52 8.67
N PHE A 129 -8.96 -3.74 8.22
CA PHE A 129 -9.63 -4.92 8.73
C PHE A 129 -9.18 -5.24 10.14
N TYR A 130 -10.05 -5.91 10.89
CA TYR A 130 -9.65 -6.50 12.15
C TYR A 130 -8.62 -7.61 11.88
N PRO A 131 -7.46 -7.60 12.55
CA PRO A 131 -6.32 -8.42 12.13
C PRO A 131 -6.51 -9.93 12.37
N PHE A 132 -7.49 -10.33 13.20
CA PHE A 132 -7.72 -11.73 13.57
C PHE A 132 -8.97 -12.34 12.95
N ASP A 133 -9.81 -11.51 12.34
CA ASP A 133 -11.07 -11.95 11.73
C ASP A 133 -11.44 -11.03 10.57
N SER A 134 -11.77 -11.60 9.43
CA SER A 134 -12.26 -10.88 8.24
C SER A 134 -13.69 -10.37 8.38
N ALA A 135 -14.43 -10.85 9.39
CA ALA A 135 -15.82 -10.48 9.62
C ALA A 135 -16.02 -9.03 10.09
N ALA A 136 -14.94 -8.32 10.45
CA ALA A 136 -15.00 -6.95 10.93
C ALA A 136 -13.94 -6.04 10.31
N PHE A 137 -14.32 -4.78 10.05
CA PHE A 137 -13.39 -3.72 9.67
C PHE A 137 -13.67 -2.44 10.44
N ILE A 138 -12.64 -1.59 10.52
CA ILE A 138 -12.66 -0.33 11.26
C ILE A 138 -12.47 0.81 10.28
N SER A 139 -13.23 1.88 10.50
CA SER A 139 -13.11 3.14 9.77
C SER A 139 -12.94 4.30 10.72
N THR A 140 -12.17 5.29 10.30
CA THR A 140 -12.04 6.59 10.98
C THR A 140 -12.36 7.71 10.02
N SER A 141 -12.81 8.84 10.56
CA SER A 141 -13.23 9.98 9.76
C SER A 141 -12.88 11.31 10.44
N TYR A 142 -12.97 12.38 9.65
CA TYR A 142 -12.92 13.75 10.15
C TYR A 142 -14.08 14.12 11.05
N ASP A 143 -15.15 13.29 11.13
CA ASP A 143 -16.29 13.46 12.04
C ASP A 143 -15.96 13.12 13.51
N GLN A 144 -14.68 12.88 13.82
CA GLN A 144 -14.18 12.60 15.17
C GLN A 144 -14.61 11.25 15.72
N THR A 145 -15.13 10.37 14.85
CA THR A 145 -15.57 9.04 15.25
C THR A 145 -14.70 7.93 14.65
N LEU A 146 -14.51 6.89 15.45
CA LEU A 146 -14.03 5.59 15.04
C LEU A 146 -15.22 4.64 15.05
N LYS A 147 -15.41 3.89 13.98
CA LYS A 147 -16.54 2.97 13.83
C LYS A 147 -16.08 1.58 13.47
N LEU A 148 -16.69 0.59 14.12
CA LEU A 148 -16.50 -0.82 13.84
C LEU A 148 -17.72 -1.34 13.06
N TRP A 149 -17.47 -2.08 11.98
CA TRP A 149 -18.47 -2.57 11.06
C TRP A 149 -18.36 -4.08 10.90
N SER A 150 -19.51 -4.74 10.71
CA SER A 150 -19.58 -6.10 10.20
C SER A 150 -19.33 -6.08 8.69
N THR A 151 -18.45 -6.96 8.21
CA THR A 151 -18.12 -7.06 6.78
C THR A 151 -19.27 -7.69 6.00
N ASP A 152 -19.91 -8.73 6.53
CA ASP A 152 -20.95 -9.51 5.84
C ASP A 152 -22.23 -8.69 5.63
N GLU A 153 -22.66 -7.98 6.67
CA GLU A 153 -23.90 -7.22 6.64
C GLU A 153 -23.71 -5.74 6.29
N ALA A 154 -22.47 -5.25 6.22
CA ALA A 154 -22.12 -3.84 6.07
C ALA A 154 -22.84 -2.95 7.11
N ARG A 155 -23.03 -3.45 8.35
CA ARG A 155 -23.75 -2.78 9.45
C ARG A 155 -22.82 -2.29 10.53
N LEU A 156 -23.20 -1.17 11.15
CA LEU A 156 -22.49 -0.61 12.28
C LEU A 156 -22.62 -1.52 13.51
N SER A 157 -21.48 -1.96 14.03
CA SER A 157 -21.37 -2.73 15.28
C SER A 157 -21.15 -1.82 16.48
N ALA A 158 -20.20 -0.89 16.38
CA ALA A 158 -19.87 0.05 17.47
C ALA A 158 -19.39 1.39 16.92
N SER A 159 -19.59 2.46 17.70
CA SER A 159 -19.14 3.82 17.37
C SER A 159 -18.52 4.50 18.58
N PHE A 160 -17.31 5.02 18.42
CA PHE A 160 -16.53 5.66 19.49
C PHE A 160 -16.23 7.11 19.09
N SER A 161 -16.63 8.06 19.91
CA SER A 161 -16.33 9.48 19.71
C SER A 161 -15.08 9.88 20.50
N LEU A 162 -14.11 10.48 19.80
CA LEU A 162 -12.83 10.90 20.38
C LEU A 162 -12.75 12.41 20.63
N GLY A 163 -13.75 13.18 20.20
CA GLY A 163 -13.81 14.63 20.40
C GLY A 163 -12.78 15.44 19.61
N SER A 164 -12.03 14.80 18.71
CA SER A 164 -11.06 15.45 17.83
C SER A 164 -10.97 14.70 16.50
N LYS A 165 -10.60 15.40 15.43
CA LYS A 165 -10.44 14.79 14.09
C LYS A 165 -9.42 13.67 14.15
N ILE A 166 -9.78 12.53 13.56
CA ILE A 166 -8.92 11.35 13.49
C ILE A 166 -8.29 11.29 12.11
N TYR A 167 -6.97 11.21 12.05
CA TYR A 167 -6.22 11.13 10.80
C TYR A 167 -5.86 9.70 10.44
N THR A 168 -5.56 8.87 11.45
CA THR A 168 -5.15 7.48 11.28
C THR A 168 -5.53 6.66 12.51
N HIS A 169 -5.57 5.34 12.32
CA HIS A 169 -5.65 4.40 13.42
C HIS A 169 -4.77 3.18 13.12
N GLY A 170 -4.39 2.46 14.15
CA GLY A 170 -3.64 1.21 14.04
C GLY A 170 -4.08 0.22 15.09
N ILE A 171 -4.08 -1.05 14.70
CA ILE A 171 -4.36 -2.20 15.57
C ILE A 171 -3.14 -3.10 15.53
N SER A 172 -2.79 -3.70 16.65
CA SER A 172 -1.69 -4.65 16.70
C SER A 172 -2.06 -5.95 15.95
N PRO A 173 -1.20 -6.43 15.04
CA PRO A 173 -1.49 -7.64 14.27
C PRO A 173 -1.32 -8.94 15.06
N ILE A 174 -0.75 -8.88 16.27
CA ILE A 174 -0.39 -10.05 17.10
C ILE A 174 -0.91 -10.00 18.53
N ALA A 175 -1.46 -8.85 18.96
CA ALA A 175 -1.78 -8.63 20.37
C ALA A 175 -3.05 -9.37 20.81
N SER A 176 -3.02 -9.84 22.03
CA SER A 176 -4.19 -10.35 22.74
C SER A 176 -5.14 -9.23 23.22
N HIS A 177 -4.67 -7.97 23.25
CA HIS A 177 -5.48 -6.83 23.62
C HIS A 177 -6.26 -6.25 22.42
N LEU A 178 -7.43 -5.67 22.70
CA LEU A 178 -8.32 -5.05 21.68
C LEU A 178 -8.14 -3.52 21.58
N LEU A 179 -6.90 -3.04 21.80
CA LEU A 179 -6.60 -1.61 21.78
C LEU A 179 -6.36 -1.11 20.37
N VAL A 180 -7.06 -0.05 20.02
CA VAL A 180 -6.84 0.72 18.79
C VAL A 180 -6.12 2.01 19.13
N ALA A 181 -4.97 2.24 18.53
CA ALA A 181 -4.25 3.52 18.66
C ALA A 181 -4.77 4.49 17.59
N CYS A 182 -5.30 5.63 18.03
CA CYS A 182 -5.83 6.67 17.16
C CYS A 182 -4.92 7.89 17.14
N GLY A 183 -4.45 8.24 15.93
CA GLY A 183 -3.75 9.50 15.67
C GLY A 183 -4.77 10.60 15.37
N THR A 184 -4.74 11.65 16.19
CA THR A 184 -5.74 12.72 16.15
C THR A 184 -5.10 14.08 15.92
N GLN A 185 -5.96 15.10 15.69
CA GLN A 185 -5.53 16.49 15.62
C GLN A 185 -4.90 16.96 16.94
N HIS A 186 -5.28 16.33 18.06
CA HIS A 186 -4.66 16.59 19.35
C HIS A 186 -3.28 15.93 19.43
N PRO A 187 -2.28 16.53 20.08
CA PRO A 187 -0.92 16.00 20.15
C PRO A 187 -0.77 14.72 20.99
N ALA A 188 -1.84 14.18 21.53
CA ALA A 188 -1.83 12.91 22.27
C ALA A 188 -2.44 11.78 21.41
N VAL A 189 -1.79 10.61 21.41
CA VAL A 189 -2.36 9.38 20.84
C VAL A 189 -3.46 8.88 21.78
N ARG A 190 -4.64 8.61 21.24
CA ARG A 190 -5.75 8.05 22.01
C ARG A 190 -5.78 6.53 21.85
N LEU A 191 -5.74 5.80 22.95
CA LEU A 191 -5.95 4.35 22.95
C LEU A 191 -7.41 4.05 23.29
N VAL A 192 -8.11 3.40 22.37
CA VAL A 192 -9.50 3.00 22.51
C VAL A 192 -9.56 1.49 22.64
N ASP A 193 -10.21 0.99 23.66
CA ASP A 193 -10.48 -0.44 23.80
C ASP A 193 -11.82 -0.76 23.14
N LEU A 194 -11.78 -1.62 22.15
CA LEU A 194 -13.00 -2.05 21.42
C LEU A 194 -13.97 -2.84 22.30
N ARG A 195 -13.48 -3.45 23.40
CA ARG A 195 -14.28 -4.26 24.30
C ARG A 195 -15.12 -3.40 25.25
N SER A 196 -14.46 -2.44 25.91
CA SER A 196 -15.14 -1.55 26.88
C SER A 196 -15.78 -0.34 26.23
N GLY A 197 -15.41 -0.02 25.01
CA GLY A 197 -15.89 1.17 24.30
C GLY A 197 -15.35 2.49 24.82
N SER A 198 -14.38 2.45 25.72
CA SER A 198 -13.83 3.65 26.37
C SER A 198 -12.44 3.97 25.87
N SER A 199 -12.11 5.27 25.85
CA SER A 199 -10.72 5.71 25.70
C SER A 199 -9.98 5.50 27.02
N ILE A 200 -9.13 4.48 27.08
CA ILE A 200 -8.49 4.04 28.31
C ILE A 200 -7.28 4.93 28.65
N GLN A 201 -6.49 5.31 27.64
CA GLN A 201 -5.21 5.96 27.86
C GLN A 201 -4.92 6.98 26.77
N SER A 202 -4.21 8.05 27.15
CA SER A 202 -3.64 9.04 26.23
C SER A 202 -2.12 9.04 26.35
N LEU A 203 -1.42 8.80 25.22
CA LEU A 203 0.04 8.91 25.19
C LEU A 203 0.41 10.33 24.80
N THR A 204 0.93 11.08 25.77
CA THR A 204 1.29 12.48 25.61
C THR A 204 2.78 12.65 25.38
N GLY A 205 3.16 13.65 24.58
CA GLY A 205 4.58 13.96 24.36
C GLY A 205 4.87 14.57 22.98
N HIS A 206 4.04 14.32 21.98
CA HIS A 206 4.16 15.02 20.69
C HIS A 206 3.81 16.51 20.82
N GLY A 207 4.43 17.35 19.98
CA GLY A 207 4.16 18.78 19.91
C GLY A 207 3.09 19.18 18.89
N GLY A 208 2.57 18.21 18.10
CA GLY A 208 1.62 18.48 17.05
C GLY A 208 0.69 17.30 16.78
N ALA A 209 -0.20 17.46 15.80
CA ALA A 209 -1.14 16.43 15.38
C ALA A 209 -0.42 15.14 14.96
N ILE A 210 -1.05 13.99 15.18
CA ILE A 210 -0.49 12.67 14.90
C ILE A 210 -1.06 12.18 13.60
N LEU A 211 -0.20 12.00 12.57
CA LEU A 211 -0.60 11.64 11.22
C LEU A 211 -0.36 10.17 10.90
N ALA A 212 0.52 9.48 11.64
CA ALA A 212 0.84 8.09 11.39
C ALA A 212 0.92 7.30 12.69
N THR A 213 0.38 6.08 12.68
CA THR A 213 0.43 5.12 13.79
C THR A 213 0.69 3.73 13.24
N ALA A 214 1.63 3.00 13.83
CA ALA A 214 1.94 1.64 13.42
C ALA A 214 2.37 0.80 14.62
N TRP A 215 1.69 -0.33 14.84
CA TRP A 215 2.05 -1.29 15.87
C TRP A 215 3.17 -2.21 15.37
N SER A 216 4.02 -2.61 16.30
CA SER A 216 5.07 -3.58 16.01
C SER A 216 4.44 -4.96 15.71
N PRO A 217 4.85 -5.63 14.62
CA PRO A 217 4.40 -6.99 14.35
C PRO A 217 5.13 -8.04 15.19
N ARG A 218 6.15 -7.65 15.94
CA ARG A 218 6.94 -8.55 16.79
C ARG A 218 6.64 -8.39 18.28
N HIS A 219 6.27 -7.19 18.71
CA HIS A 219 6.03 -6.86 20.12
C HIS A 219 4.63 -6.28 20.27
N GLU A 220 3.72 -7.04 20.85
CA GLU A 220 2.29 -6.71 20.96
C GLU A 220 1.97 -5.37 21.63
N HIS A 221 2.85 -4.90 22.54
CA HIS A 221 2.65 -3.68 23.31
C HIS A 221 3.45 -2.47 22.79
N VAL A 222 4.19 -2.63 21.70
CA VAL A 222 5.03 -1.57 21.15
C VAL A 222 4.34 -0.88 19.98
N LEU A 223 4.22 0.43 20.10
CA LEU A 223 3.59 1.32 19.12
C LEU A 223 4.60 2.37 18.64
N ALA A 224 4.65 2.63 17.35
CA ALA A 224 5.34 3.77 16.76
C ALA A 224 4.33 4.80 16.25
N THR A 225 4.64 6.09 16.44
CA THR A 225 3.77 7.21 16.04
C THR A 225 4.56 8.33 15.39
N GLY A 226 4.02 8.89 14.31
CA GLY A 226 4.58 10.03 13.58
C GLY A 226 3.70 11.26 13.70
N SER A 227 4.31 12.42 13.89
CA SER A 227 3.61 13.69 14.15
C SER A 227 4.01 14.78 13.17
N VAL A 228 3.19 15.83 13.14
CA VAL A 228 3.46 17.09 12.42
C VAL A 228 4.72 17.79 12.93
N ASP A 229 5.13 17.54 14.16
CA ASP A 229 6.37 18.12 14.73
C ASP A 229 7.66 17.53 14.14
N GLY A 230 7.55 16.55 13.24
CA GLY A 230 8.68 15.86 12.61
C GLY A 230 9.27 14.73 13.46
N THR A 231 8.68 14.44 14.61
CA THR A 231 9.17 13.39 15.50
C THR A 231 8.49 12.05 15.22
N VAL A 232 9.25 10.97 15.35
CA VAL A 232 8.73 9.60 15.45
C VAL A 232 9.06 9.10 16.85
N ARG A 233 8.01 8.72 17.58
CA ARG A 233 8.11 8.25 18.97
C ARG A 233 7.71 6.79 19.05
N ILE A 234 8.41 6.07 19.93
CA ILE A 234 8.16 4.68 20.24
C ILE A 234 7.63 4.57 21.66
N TRP A 235 6.57 3.79 21.81
CA TRP A 235 5.83 3.64 23.04
C TRP A 235 5.70 2.18 23.45
N ASP A 236 5.80 1.88 24.73
CA ASP A 236 5.38 0.61 25.33
C ASP A 236 4.19 0.89 26.26
N ILE A 237 3.02 0.46 25.87
CA ILE A 237 1.76 0.76 26.56
C ILE A 237 1.66 0.15 27.96
N ARG A 238 2.53 -0.78 28.32
CA ARG A 238 2.60 -1.38 29.67
C ARG A 238 3.24 -0.47 30.69
N ARG A 239 4.05 0.46 30.24
CA ARG A 239 4.81 1.35 31.13
C ARG A 239 3.98 2.58 31.50
N ALA A 240 4.04 3.02 32.76
CA ALA A 240 3.31 4.19 33.24
C ALA A 240 3.65 5.47 32.42
N GLY A 241 4.92 5.64 32.01
CA GLY A 241 5.35 6.73 31.14
C GLY A 241 5.19 6.44 29.65
N ALA A 242 4.87 5.20 29.28
CA ALA A 242 4.71 4.65 27.92
C ALA A 242 5.85 4.94 26.92
N PHE A 243 6.59 6.02 27.10
CA PHE A 243 7.65 6.48 26.19
C PHE A 243 8.92 5.62 26.33
N ILE A 244 9.35 5.01 25.21
CA ILE A 244 10.60 4.23 25.14
C ILE A 244 11.71 5.05 24.51
N GLY A 245 11.44 5.71 23.38
CA GLY A 245 12.47 6.43 22.63
C GLY A 245 11.90 7.26 21.48
N MET A 246 12.78 8.06 20.92
CA MET A 246 12.51 8.91 19.77
C MET A 246 13.59 8.71 18.71
N LEU A 247 13.17 8.51 17.47
CA LEU A 247 14.10 8.33 16.35
C LEU A 247 14.74 9.66 15.98
N ASP A 248 16.06 9.65 15.79
CA ASP A 248 16.84 10.83 15.43
C ASP A 248 17.57 10.58 14.09
N HIS A 249 17.31 11.43 13.09
CA HIS A 249 17.90 11.28 11.76
C HIS A 249 19.43 11.42 11.73
N GLU A 250 20.02 12.02 12.75
CA GLU A 250 21.46 12.13 12.88
C GLU A 250 22.09 10.93 13.63
N ASP A 251 21.27 10.09 14.26
CA ASP A 251 21.77 8.92 14.99
C ASP A 251 21.95 7.70 14.06
N SER A 252 23.10 7.62 13.43
CA SER A 252 23.49 6.45 12.61
C SER A 252 24.11 5.31 13.41
N LEU A 253 24.44 5.53 14.68
CA LEU A 253 25.10 4.55 15.53
C LEU A 253 24.17 3.92 16.56
N GLY A 254 22.97 4.46 16.76
CA GLY A 254 22.00 3.99 17.76
C GLY A 254 22.39 4.36 19.20
N LEU A 255 23.09 5.50 19.38
CA LEU A 255 23.59 5.91 20.67
C LEU A 255 22.52 6.54 21.58
N TYR A 256 21.48 7.10 20.95
CA TYR A 256 20.47 7.88 21.66
C TYR A 256 19.18 7.11 21.93
N CYS A 257 18.83 6.20 21.05
CA CYS A 257 17.72 5.27 21.27
C CYS A 257 18.31 3.94 21.73
N ASN A 258 18.26 3.63 23.00
CA ASN A 258 18.85 2.41 23.58
C ASN A 258 18.04 1.14 23.25
N GLY A 259 17.63 1.02 21.97
CA GLY A 259 16.82 -0.07 21.49
C GLY A 259 15.37 -0.02 21.97
N LEU A 260 14.47 -0.62 21.22
CA LEU A 260 13.06 -0.77 21.62
C LEU A 260 12.88 -1.59 22.90
N LEU A 261 13.92 -2.28 23.35
CA LEU A 261 13.94 -3.20 24.48
C LEU A 261 15.06 -2.89 25.48
N GLY A 262 15.63 -1.65 25.46
CA GLY A 262 16.77 -1.26 26.30
C GLY A 262 16.61 -1.68 27.75
N ASN A 263 17.53 -2.53 28.23
CA ASN A 263 17.53 -3.09 29.58
C ASN A 263 17.84 -2.05 30.67
N ASP A 264 18.34 -0.86 30.33
CA ASP A 264 18.96 0.03 31.31
C ASP A 264 18.08 1.18 31.78
N GLY A 265 16.82 1.26 31.41
CA GLY A 265 15.85 2.21 31.94
C GLY A 265 16.14 3.70 31.74
N LYS A 266 17.27 4.08 31.15
CA LYS A 266 17.63 5.47 30.87
C LYS A 266 17.56 5.77 29.39
N VAL A 267 16.42 6.33 28.96
CA VAL A 267 16.26 6.83 27.59
C VAL A 267 17.13 8.10 27.46
N ARG A 268 18.15 8.00 26.62
CA ARG A 268 18.96 9.16 26.23
C ARG A 268 18.36 9.76 24.99
N VAL A 269 17.60 10.83 25.12
CA VAL A 269 17.02 11.56 24.00
C VAL A 269 17.71 12.91 23.91
N ARG A 270 18.17 13.24 22.71
CA ARG A 270 18.69 14.57 22.41
C ARG A 270 17.50 15.55 22.35
N ALA A 271 17.62 16.73 22.97
CA ALA A 271 16.53 17.72 23.01
C ALA A 271 16.08 18.17 21.60
N SER A 272 16.97 18.10 20.62
CA SER A 272 16.71 18.46 19.22
C SER A 272 16.42 17.25 18.31
N ALA A 273 16.27 16.03 18.89
CA ALA A 273 16.08 14.82 18.11
C ALA A 273 14.79 14.90 17.28
N LYS A 274 14.92 14.68 15.98
CA LYS A 274 13.80 14.59 15.02
C LYS A 274 14.05 13.50 14.02
N ALA A 275 13.00 12.76 13.67
CA ALA A 275 13.08 11.80 12.60
C ALA A 275 13.09 12.47 11.22
N HIS A 276 12.31 13.54 11.08
CA HIS A 276 12.22 14.34 9.84
C HIS A 276 12.22 15.84 10.19
N VAL A 277 12.69 16.65 9.25
CA VAL A 277 12.66 18.11 9.39
C VAL A 277 11.24 18.67 9.23
N ALA A 278 10.37 17.91 8.56
CA ALA A 278 8.99 18.26 8.23
C ALA A 278 8.02 17.20 8.82
N PRO A 279 6.69 17.43 8.76
CA PRO A 279 5.68 16.48 9.23
C PRO A 279 5.89 15.06 8.77
N VAL A 280 5.68 14.09 9.65
CA VAL A 280 5.72 12.64 9.35
C VAL A 280 4.29 12.16 9.13
N ASN A 281 3.95 11.79 7.91
CA ASN A 281 2.61 11.37 7.54
C ASN A 281 2.47 9.89 7.15
N SER A 282 3.57 9.16 7.09
CA SER A 282 3.55 7.73 6.81
C SER A 282 4.55 7.00 7.70
N LEU A 283 4.13 5.87 8.24
CA LEU A 283 4.93 5.03 9.12
C LEU A 283 4.48 3.57 8.95
N THR A 284 5.44 2.68 8.78
CA THR A 284 5.19 1.24 8.72
C THR A 284 6.34 0.47 9.34
N TRP A 285 6.07 -0.74 9.78
CA TRP A 285 7.07 -1.72 10.16
C TRP A 285 7.27 -2.70 9.02
N THR A 286 8.46 -3.27 8.91
CA THR A 286 8.64 -4.50 8.14
C THR A 286 7.90 -5.64 8.83
N ASP A 287 7.48 -6.63 8.07
CA ASP A 287 6.61 -7.72 8.56
C ASP A 287 7.26 -8.55 9.68
N ASP A 288 8.60 -8.64 9.67
CA ASP A 288 9.41 -9.28 10.71
C ASP A 288 9.69 -8.37 11.92
N GLY A 289 9.30 -7.11 11.84
CA GLY A 289 9.55 -6.10 12.89
C GLY A 289 11.02 -5.69 13.04
N SER A 290 11.89 -6.01 12.08
CA SER A 290 13.31 -5.67 12.13
C SER A 290 13.58 -4.21 11.81
N TYR A 291 12.75 -3.60 10.95
CA TYR A 291 12.91 -2.21 10.53
C TYR A 291 11.61 -1.42 10.68
N ILE A 292 11.78 -0.13 10.91
CA ILE A 292 10.72 0.88 10.85
C ILE A 292 11.00 1.75 9.64
N VAL A 293 9.98 2.02 8.84
CA VAL A 293 10.07 2.94 7.70
C VAL A 293 9.21 4.14 7.98
N SER A 294 9.77 5.33 7.85
CA SER A 294 9.06 6.60 8.02
C SER A 294 9.21 7.48 6.78
N ALA A 295 8.14 8.18 6.42
CA ALA A 295 8.17 9.18 5.35
C ALA A 295 7.64 10.52 5.84
N GLY A 296 8.33 11.58 5.46
CA GLY A 296 8.01 12.95 5.83
C GLY A 296 7.78 13.88 4.65
N HIS A 297 7.22 15.04 4.93
CA HIS A 297 7.05 16.12 3.96
C HIS A 297 8.38 16.78 3.53
N ASP A 298 9.50 16.34 4.10
CA ASP A 298 10.85 16.70 3.64
C ASP A 298 11.22 15.96 2.34
N ASN A 299 10.26 15.23 1.71
CA ASN A 299 10.45 14.38 0.54
C ASN A 299 11.52 13.31 0.76
N ARG A 300 11.61 12.81 1.97
CA ARG A 300 12.54 11.74 2.35
C ARG A 300 11.81 10.58 2.99
N ILE A 301 12.29 9.39 2.67
CA ILE A 301 11.95 8.15 3.36
C ILE A 301 13.19 7.74 4.15
N ARG A 302 13.01 7.32 5.39
CA ARG A 302 14.08 6.82 6.25
C ARG A 302 13.74 5.45 6.78
N VAL A 303 14.76 4.64 6.89
CA VAL A 303 14.69 3.27 7.41
C VAL A 303 15.49 3.22 8.71
N TRP A 304 14.89 2.65 9.72
CA TRP A 304 15.41 2.59 11.08
C TRP A 304 15.54 1.12 11.50
N ASP A 305 16.64 0.77 12.09
CA ASP A 305 16.79 -0.53 12.75
C ASP A 305 15.96 -0.53 14.02
N ALA A 306 14.97 -1.39 14.10
CA ALA A 306 14.04 -1.46 15.23
C ALA A 306 14.74 -1.85 16.56
N ALA A 307 15.79 -2.65 16.48
CA ALA A 307 16.51 -3.11 17.67
C ALA A 307 17.30 -1.98 18.35
N THR A 308 17.93 -1.10 17.56
CA THR A 308 18.82 -0.05 18.06
C THR A 308 18.25 1.35 17.93
N GLY A 309 17.25 1.55 17.07
CA GLY A 309 16.71 2.88 16.74
C GLY A 309 17.63 3.69 15.81
N ARG A 310 18.73 3.10 15.29
CA ARG A 310 19.66 3.78 14.42
C ARG A 310 19.05 4.04 13.02
N ASN A 311 19.44 5.15 12.43
CA ASN A 311 19.16 5.43 11.03
C ASN A 311 20.10 4.59 10.14
N THR A 312 19.55 3.77 9.24
CA THR A 312 20.32 2.95 8.28
C THR A 312 20.99 3.77 7.18
N LEU A 313 20.65 5.07 7.07
CA LEU A 313 21.14 6.00 6.04
C LEU A 313 20.76 5.60 4.60
N ALA A 314 19.79 4.69 4.41
CA ALA A 314 19.28 4.38 3.09
C ALA A 314 18.73 5.65 2.42
N SER A 315 19.12 5.89 1.16
CA SER A 315 18.74 7.09 0.41
C SER A 315 17.93 6.72 -0.82
N PHE A 316 16.66 7.12 -0.84
CA PHE A 316 15.71 6.85 -1.93
C PHE A 316 15.79 7.89 -3.07
N GLY A 317 16.77 8.78 -3.02
CA GLY A 317 17.03 9.78 -4.05
C GLY A 317 16.02 10.92 -4.09
N PRO A 318 16.19 11.84 -5.05
CA PRO A 318 15.40 13.08 -5.14
C PRO A 318 14.04 12.90 -5.81
N SER A 319 13.70 11.70 -6.26
CA SER A 319 12.43 11.41 -6.96
C SER A 319 11.23 11.31 -6.02
N ILE A 320 11.46 11.16 -4.72
CA ILE A 320 10.41 11.07 -3.72
C ILE A 320 9.65 12.39 -3.63
N ARG A 321 8.32 12.31 -3.72
CA ARG A 321 7.39 13.41 -3.52
C ARG A 321 6.40 13.06 -2.42
N ASN A 322 6.20 13.97 -1.49
CA ASN A 322 5.28 13.81 -0.38
C ASN A 322 4.74 15.18 0.04
N SER A 323 3.66 15.62 -0.59
CA SER A 323 3.05 16.91 -0.32
C SER A 323 1.67 16.81 0.34
N GLN A 324 1.21 15.58 0.64
CA GLN A 324 -0.12 15.34 1.20
C GLN A 324 -0.10 15.37 2.72
N LEU A 325 -0.84 16.31 3.35
CA LEU A 325 -0.95 16.41 4.81
C LEU A 325 -1.72 15.25 5.46
N ALA A 326 -2.50 14.50 4.70
CA ALA A 326 -3.18 13.32 5.22
C ALA A 326 -2.20 12.15 5.43
N SER A 327 -2.61 11.18 6.23
CA SER A 327 -1.91 9.90 6.34
C SER A 327 -1.80 9.25 4.98
N VAL A 328 -0.61 8.76 4.65
CA VAL A 328 -0.32 8.06 3.40
C VAL A 328 0.06 6.62 3.74
N THR A 329 -0.61 5.67 3.12
CA THR A 329 -0.29 4.26 3.33
C THR A 329 0.86 3.84 2.41
N MET A 330 1.89 3.27 2.97
CA MET A 330 2.95 2.55 2.28
C MET A 330 3.05 1.13 2.84
N PHE A 331 3.61 0.23 2.10
CA PHE A 331 3.85 -1.13 2.57
C PHE A 331 5.19 -1.66 2.07
N THR A 332 5.72 -2.63 2.80
CA THR A 332 6.90 -3.39 2.43
C THR A 332 6.50 -4.78 2.00
N SER A 333 7.29 -5.39 1.10
CA SER A 333 7.08 -6.80 0.77
C SER A 333 7.29 -7.66 2.02
N PRO A 334 6.42 -8.65 2.28
CA PRO A 334 6.60 -9.54 3.41
C PRO A 334 7.93 -10.28 3.36
N VAL A 335 8.56 -10.41 4.52
CA VAL A 335 9.79 -11.16 4.70
C VAL A 335 9.52 -12.63 4.36
N GLY A 336 10.34 -13.16 3.48
CA GLY A 336 10.16 -14.53 3.02
C GLY A 336 9.53 -14.66 1.63
N LEU A 337 8.87 -13.62 1.12
CA LEU A 337 8.39 -13.58 -0.26
C LEU A 337 9.46 -13.11 -1.24
N THR A 338 10.33 -12.21 -0.80
CA THR A 338 11.41 -11.67 -1.61
C THR A 338 12.73 -12.35 -1.28
N HIS A 339 13.71 -12.16 -2.14
CA HIS A 339 15.08 -12.61 -1.87
C HIS A 339 15.60 -11.98 -0.57
N PRO A 340 16.30 -12.71 0.30
CA PRO A 340 16.87 -12.16 1.52
C PRO A 340 17.73 -10.93 1.25
N GLY A 341 17.49 -9.85 1.99
CA GLY A 341 18.18 -8.57 1.81
C GLY A 341 17.74 -7.78 0.58
N ARG A 342 16.63 -8.14 -0.05
CA ARG A 342 16.00 -7.42 -1.15
C ARG A 342 14.50 -7.22 -0.91
N GLU A 343 14.16 -6.78 0.28
CA GLU A 343 12.80 -6.37 0.59
C GLU A 343 12.45 -5.11 -0.22
N LEU A 344 11.22 -5.10 -0.74
CA LEU A 344 10.73 -4.01 -1.57
C LEU A 344 9.84 -3.08 -0.76
N LEU A 345 10.03 -1.78 -0.96
CA LEU A 345 9.16 -0.73 -0.45
C LEU A 345 8.31 -0.18 -1.59
N PHE A 346 6.99 -0.15 -1.37
CA PHE A 346 6.03 0.47 -2.27
C PHE A 346 5.61 1.82 -1.71
N TRP A 347 5.94 2.87 -2.45
CA TRP A 347 5.65 4.26 -2.07
C TRP A 347 4.71 4.93 -3.07
N PRO A 348 3.55 5.45 -2.63
CA PRO A 348 2.65 6.22 -3.49
C PRO A 348 3.20 7.64 -3.71
N ASN A 349 3.87 7.82 -4.81
CA ASN A 349 4.55 9.07 -5.17
C ASN A 349 3.64 9.97 -6.02
N GLU A 350 2.73 10.68 -5.40
CA GLU A 350 1.72 11.54 -6.02
C GLU A 350 0.92 10.85 -7.14
N THR A 351 1.46 10.71 -8.35
CA THR A 351 0.78 10.15 -9.52
C THR A 351 1.31 8.79 -9.98
N GLU A 352 2.39 8.33 -9.39
CA GLU A 352 3.03 7.05 -9.69
C GLU A 352 3.32 6.27 -8.40
N ILE A 353 3.42 4.95 -8.47
CA ILE A 353 3.91 4.15 -7.35
C ILE A 353 5.38 3.82 -7.61
N LEU A 354 6.23 4.16 -6.66
CA LEU A 354 7.64 3.80 -6.71
C LEU A 354 7.86 2.47 -5.99
N VAL A 355 8.52 1.54 -6.66
CA VAL A 355 9.00 0.30 -6.08
C VAL A 355 10.50 0.45 -5.84
N CYS A 356 10.90 0.46 -4.59
CA CYS A 356 12.27 0.72 -4.17
C CYS A 356 12.83 -0.50 -3.42
N ASP A 357 14.12 -0.72 -3.52
CA ASP A 357 14.83 -1.59 -2.60
C ASP A 357 14.87 -0.94 -1.22
N LEU A 358 14.48 -1.67 -0.18
CA LEU A 358 14.38 -1.13 1.18
C LEU A 358 15.75 -0.79 1.77
N HIS A 359 16.77 -1.60 1.48
CA HIS A 359 18.09 -1.47 2.11
C HIS A 359 18.99 -0.47 1.39
N ASP A 360 19.01 -0.54 0.06
CA ASP A 360 19.85 0.33 -0.77
C ASP A 360 19.15 1.66 -1.13
N GLY A 361 17.83 1.74 -1.00
CA GLY A 361 17.04 2.89 -1.42
C GLY A 361 16.93 3.05 -2.95
N ARG A 362 17.42 2.07 -3.73
CA ARG A 362 17.40 2.12 -5.20
C ARG A 362 15.97 1.96 -5.71
N ILE A 363 15.54 2.84 -6.61
CA ILE A 363 14.28 2.68 -7.34
C ILE A 363 14.45 1.56 -8.37
N ILE A 364 13.66 0.49 -8.22
CA ILE A 364 13.67 -0.66 -9.10
C ILE A 364 12.67 -0.47 -10.24
N SER A 365 11.45 -0.01 -9.92
CA SER A 365 10.38 0.15 -10.89
C SER A 365 9.54 1.39 -10.57
N ARG A 366 8.94 1.95 -11.61
CA ARG A 366 7.99 3.07 -11.52
C ARG A 366 6.69 2.64 -12.17
N LEU A 367 5.66 2.47 -11.36
CA LEU A 367 4.34 2.07 -11.82
C LEU A 367 3.56 3.33 -12.20
N ARG A 368 3.59 3.67 -13.48
CA ARG A 368 2.86 4.79 -14.07
C ARG A 368 1.61 4.27 -14.73
N GLY A 369 0.45 4.60 -14.19
CA GLY A 369 -0.83 4.27 -14.80
C GLY A 369 -1.25 5.36 -15.75
N THR A 370 -1.44 5.01 -17.00
CA THR A 370 -2.38 5.72 -17.84
C THR A 370 -3.76 5.31 -17.35
N GLY A 371 -4.29 6.02 -16.36
CA GLY A 371 -5.72 5.91 -16.08
C GLY A 371 -6.45 6.14 -17.39
N ALA A 372 -7.60 5.48 -17.58
CA ALA A 372 -8.49 5.85 -18.68
C ALA A 372 -8.51 7.38 -18.70
N ALA A 373 -8.08 7.97 -19.81
CA ALA A 373 -8.06 9.40 -19.95
C ALA A 373 -9.43 9.86 -19.45
N VAL A 374 -9.48 10.76 -18.48
CA VAL A 374 -10.76 11.27 -17.99
C VAL A 374 -11.36 11.97 -19.19
N ALA A 375 -12.12 11.20 -19.97
CA ALA A 375 -12.86 11.71 -21.10
C ALA A 375 -13.82 12.72 -20.52
N GLY A 376 -13.67 13.97 -20.89
CA GLY A 376 -14.54 15.05 -20.42
C GLY A 376 -13.88 16.14 -19.59
N VAL A 377 -12.61 16.02 -19.16
CA VAL A 377 -11.87 17.20 -18.68
C VAL A 377 -11.37 17.95 -19.90
N ARG A 378 -12.11 18.97 -20.30
CA ARG A 378 -11.72 19.91 -21.37
C ARG A 378 -10.23 20.27 -21.21
N GLU A 379 -9.49 20.29 -22.31
CA GLU A 379 -8.04 20.58 -22.36
C GLU A 379 -7.58 21.88 -21.70
N SER A 380 -8.52 22.72 -21.25
CA SER A 380 -8.26 24.01 -20.62
C SER A 380 -7.91 23.95 -19.12
N SER A 381 -8.03 22.80 -18.44
CA SER A 381 -7.60 22.75 -17.04
C SER A 381 -6.08 22.68 -16.95
N LYS A 382 -5.50 23.63 -16.23
CA LYS A 382 -4.07 23.78 -16.01
C LYS A 382 -3.46 22.44 -15.57
N LYS A 383 -2.28 22.08 -16.07
CA LYS A 383 -1.54 20.84 -15.72
C LYS A 383 -1.50 20.56 -14.22
N SER A 384 -1.50 21.60 -13.39
CA SER A 384 -1.53 21.54 -11.93
C SER A 384 -2.79 20.88 -11.36
N GLU A 385 -3.98 21.20 -11.88
CA GLU A 385 -5.24 20.60 -11.39
C GLU A 385 -5.39 19.12 -11.76
N ARG A 386 -4.89 18.73 -12.93
CA ARG A 386 -4.86 17.31 -13.35
C ARG A 386 -3.95 16.47 -12.44
N SER A 387 -2.79 17.03 -12.05
CA SER A 387 -1.86 16.37 -11.13
C SER A 387 -2.50 16.13 -9.76
N VAL A 388 -3.22 17.11 -9.22
CA VAL A 388 -3.90 16.95 -7.91
C VAL A 388 -5.01 15.90 -7.98
N LYS A 389 -5.85 15.92 -9.01
CA LYS A 389 -6.96 14.95 -9.16
C LYS A 389 -6.48 13.51 -9.33
N ASN A 390 -5.34 13.30 -9.99
CA ASN A 390 -4.79 11.96 -10.21
C ASN A 390 -3.88 11.48 -9.07
N ARG A 391 -3.81 12.21 -7.96
CA ARG A 391 -2.96 11.85 -6.82
C ARG A 391 -3.41 10.57 -6.16
N ILE A 392 -2.44 9.71 -5.84
CA ILE A 392 -2.64 8.48 -5.09
C ILE A 392 -2.75 8.82 -3.61
N SER A 393 -3.80 8.36 -2.96
CA SER A 393 -4.06 8.56 -1.52
C SER A 393 -3.69 7.34 -0.68
N SER A 394 -3.93 6.14 -1.21
CA SER A 394 -3.70 4.89 -0.49
C SER A 394 -3.33 3.78 -1.47
N ILE A 395 -2.50 2.86 -1.02
CA ILE A 395 -2.13 1.66 -1.76
C ILE A 395 -2.29 0.44 -0.86
N VAL A 396 -2.75 -0.67 -1.44
CA VAL A 396 -2.84 -1.97 -0.77
C VAL A 396 -2.36 -3.07 -1.69
N TRP A 397 -1.81 -4.13 -1.11
CA TRP A 397 -1.29 -5.26 -1.86
C TRP A 397 -2.09 -6.53 -1.60
N ARG A 398 -2.46 -7.22 -2.65
CA ARG A 398 -3.07 -8.54 -2.64
C ARG A 398 -1.99 -9.59 -2.84
N GLY A 399 -1.27 -9.89 -1.80
CA GLY A 399 -0.23 -10.88 -1.85
C GLY A 399 -0.39 -11.88 -0.73
N GLY A 400 -0.86 -13.04 -1.04
CA GLY A 400 -0.82 -14.23 -0.21
C GLY A 400 -1.40 -14.07 1.17
N GLY A 401 -2.57 -14.61 1.42
CA GLY A 401 -3.08 -14.85 2.74
C GLY A 401 -2.07 -15.65 3.55
N GLY A 402 -1.40 -14.98 4.44
CA GLY A 402 -0.46 -15.58 5.34
C GLY A 402 -0.71 -14.99 6.71
N GLY A 403 -1.65 -15.54 7.45
CA GLY A 403 -1.66 -15.38 8.88
C GLY A 403 -0.31 -15.84 9.42
N GLY A 404 0.34 -14.99 10.21
CA GLY A 404 1.67 -15.17 10.76
C GLY A 404 1.99 -16.58 11.23
N GLY A 405 2.54 -17.34 10.34
CA GLY A 405 3.12 -18.63 10.60
C GLY A 405 4.29 -18.80 9.66
N SER A 406 5.42 -19.12 10.18
CA SER A 406 6.72 -19.23 9.52
C SER A 406 6.83 -20.26 8.39
N SER A 407 5.74 -20.70 7.81
CA SER A 407 5.76 -21.73 6.76
C SER A 407 4.60 -21.57 5.79
N GLY A 408 4.91 -21.07 4.63
CA GLY A 408 4.07 -21.20 3.47
C GLY A 408 3.29 -19.92 3.13
N VAL A 409 3.89 -19.15 2.25
CA VAL A 409 3.20 -18.11 1.51
C VAL A 409 2.16 -18.77 0.65
N VAL A 410 0.92 -18.75 1.09
CA VAL A 410 -0.21 -19.03 0.22
C VAL A 410 -0.49 -17.74 -0.53
N MET A 411 -0.19 -17.72 -1.83
CA MET A 411 -0.64 -16.67 -2.74
C MET A 411 -2.17 -16.70 -2.71
N GLY A 412 -2.77 -15.75 -1.98
CA GLY A 412 -4.21 -15.73 -1.81
C GLY A 412 -4.93 -15.38 -3.10
N GLY A 413 -6.04 -16.01 -3.33
CA GLY A 413 -6.95 -15.75 -4.44
C GLY A 413 -6.47 -16.30 -5.78
N THR A 414 -7.32 -17.03 -6.44
CA THR A 414 -7.02 -17.73 -7.71
C THR A 414 -6.87 -16.78 -8.90
N ASN A 415 -7.47 -15.58 -8.84
CA ASN A 415 -7.67 -14.77 -10.05
C ASN A 415 -6.67 -13.60 -10.22
N MET A 416 -6.08 -13.07 -9.15
CA MET A 416 -5.14 -11.93 -9.24
C MET A 416 -4.04 -12.02 -8.19
N PRO A 417 -3.19 -13.04 -8.19
CA PRO A 417 -2.11 -13.15 -7.22
C PRO A 417 -1.10 -12.01 -7.41
N GLY A 418 -0.73 -11.35 -6.33
CA GLY A 418 0.27 -10.29 -6.34
C GLY A 418 -0.20 -8.94 -6.89
N ALA A 419 -1.50 -8.70 -7.01
CA ALA A 419 -2.03 -7.42 -7.48
C ALA A 419 -1.86 -6.33 -6.43
N VAL A 420 -1.57 -5.11 -6.88
CA VAL A 420 -1.60 -3.89 -6.09
C VAL A 420 -2.82 -3.07 -6.48
N PHE A 421 -3.53 -2.54 -5.51
CA PHE A 421 -4.63 -1.60 -5.75
C PHE A 421 -4.26 -0.23 -5.23
N SER A 422 -4.55 0.80 -6.00
CA SER A 422 -4.31 2.19 -5.65
C SER A 422 -5.60 3.01 -5.66
N ALA A 423 -5.79 3.79 -4.60
CA ALA A 423 -6.86 4.76 -4.49
C ALA A 423 -6.41 6.12 -5.03
N HIS A 424 -7.29 6.80 -5.74
CA HIS A 424 -6.97 8.08 -6.36
C HIS A 424 -8.00 9.14 -5.95
N LEU A 425 -7.54 10.39 -5.90
CA LEU A 425 -8.41 11.53 -5.60
C LEU A 425 -9.39 11.88 -6.73
N ASP A 426 -9.27 11.23 -7.89
CA ASP A 426 -10.25 11.30 -8.97
C ASP A 426 -11.51 10.43 -8.74
N GLY A 427 -11.56 9.68 -7.64
CA GLY A 427 -12.65 8.78 -7.31
C GLY A 427 -12.50 7.37 -7.91
N GLN A 428 -11.37 7.06 -8.54
CA GLN A 428 -11.08 5.76 -9.14
C GLN A 428 -10.22 4.89 -8.23
N ILE A 429 -10.41 3.59 -8.36
CA ILE A 429 -9.49 2.56 -7.84
C ILE A 429 -8.84 1.91 -9.05
N ARG A 430 -7.52 1.82 -9.06
CA ARG A 430 -6.76 1.20 -10.13
C ARG A 430 -6.05 -0.04 -9.66
N ALA A 431 -5.97 -1.03 -10.54
CA ALA A 431 -5.29 -2.29 -10.29
C ALA A 431 -3.98 -2.35 -11.07
N TRP A 432 -3.01 -3.01 -10.45
CA TRP A 432 -1.68 -3.28 -11.00
C TRP A 432 -1.44 -4.78 -10.86
N THR A 433 -1.22 -5.48 -11.94
CA THR A 433 -1.05 -6.93 -11.94
C THR A 433 0.33 -7.32 -12.44
N PRO A 434 0.90 -8.44 -11.95
CA PRO A 434 2.13 -8.96 -12.49
C PRO A 434 1.96 -9.33 -13.95
N HIS A 435 2.93 -8.94 -14.77
CA HIS A 435 2.98 -9.29 -16.18
C HIS A 435 4.06 -10.36 -16.38
N LEU A 436 3.65 -11.55 -16.80
CA LEU A 436 4.55 -12.62 -17.17
C LEU A 436 4.94 -12.43 -18.63
N GLU A 437 6.18 -12.07 -18.90
CA GLU A 437 6.72 -12.07 -20.26
C GLU A 437 6.63 -13.49 -20.82
N GLY A 438 5.77 -13.71 -21.81
CA GLY A 438 5.56 -15.01 -22.45
C GLY A 438 4.13 -15.31 -22.88
N THR A 439 3.17 -14.45 -22.49
CA THR A 439 1.77 -14.58 -22.93
C THR A 439 1.39 -13.64 -24.08
N ASP A 440 2.30 -12.75 -24.47
CA ASP A 440 2.04 -11.69 -25.47
C ASP A 440 2.63 -12.02 -26.85
N GLU A 441 2.76 -13.31 -27.21
CA GLU A 441 3.15 -13.60 -28.59
C GLU A 441 2.09 -13.18 -29.61
N ASP A 442 0.88 -12.84 -29.18
CA ASP A 442 -0.25 -12.46 -30.04
C ASP A 442 -0.82 -11.04 -29.80
N ALA A 443 -0.23 -10.22 -28.93
CA ALA A 443 -0.63 -8.83 -28.81
C ALA A 443 0.21 -7.98 -29.76
N ASP A 444 -0.37 -7.66 -30.90
CA ASP A 444 0.16 -6.66 -31.84
C ASP A 444 0.42 -5.35 -31.07
N ASP A 445 1.70 -5.12 -30.75
CA ASP A 445 2.20 -3.78 -30.39
C ASP A 445 1.96 -2.89 -31.63
N GLU A 446 0.86 -2.16 -31.66
CA GLU A 446 0.71 -0.99 -32.53
C GLU A 446 1.71 0.09 -32.04
N ASP A 447 2.97 -0.15 -32.33
CA ASP A 447 4.03 0.86 -32.22
C ASP A 447 3.85 1.83 -33.38
N PRO A 448 3.75 3.15 -33.14
CA PRO A 448 3.52 4.14 -34.21
C PRO A 448 4.72 4.30 -35.17
N ASN A 449 5.72 3.44 -35.08
CA ASN A 449 6.90 3.46 -35.93
C ASN A 449 6.98 2.22 -36.80
N LEU A 450 6.24 2.25 -37.91
CA LEU A 450 6.17 1.18 -38.94
C LEU A 450 7.54 0.67 -39.39
N GLU A 451 8.56 1.55 -39.43
CA GLU A 451 9.91 1.17 -39.87
C GLU A 451 10.65 0.28 -38.83
N ALA A 452 10.43 0.51 -37.54
CA ALA A 452 11.02 -0.33 -36.49
C ALA A 452 10.35 -1.72 -36.40
N ALA A 453 9.06 -1.80 -36.70
CA ALA A 453 8.31 -3.07 -36.75
C ALA A 453 8.77 -3.92 -37.94
N GLU A 454 8.96 -3.32 -39.11
CA GLU A 454 9.50 -4.01 -40.30
C GLU A 454 10.93 -4.53 -40.10
N GLU A 455 11.75 -3.78 -39.39
CA GLU A 455 13.12 -4.20 -39.04
C GLU A 455 13.14 -5.40 -38.08
N LYS A 456 12.25 -5.44 -37.09
CA LYS A 456 12.07 -6.58 -36.16
C LYS A 456 11.60 -7.82 -36.90
N VAL A 457 10.65 -7.69 -37.83
CA VAL A 457 10.13 -8.80 -38.66
C VAL A 457 11.24 -9.33 -39.56
N ARG A 458 12.04 -8.48 -40.21
CA ARG A 458 13.19 -8.89 -41.02
C ARG A 458 14.25 -9.63 -40.18
N LYS A 459 14.55 -9.17 -38.98
CA LYS A 459 15.49 -9.86 -38.07
C LYS A 459 14.99 -11.22 -37.61
N ARG A 460 13.70 -11.36 -37.29
CA ARG A 460 13.07 -12.65 -36.94
C ARG A 460 13.13 -13.64 -38.13
N LYS A 461 12.77 -13.19 -39.33
CA LYS A 461 12.78 -14.01 -40.51
C LYS A 461 14.20 -14.50 -40.87
N ALA A 462 15.19 -13.62 -40.73
CA ALA A 462 16.60 -14.00 -40.95
C ALA A 462 17.10 -15.00 -39.89
N LEU A 463 16.67 -14.89 -38.63
CA LEU A 463 17.00 -15.86 -37.57
C LEU A 463 16.35 -17.22 -37.82
N ASP A 464 15.12 -17.24 -38.28
CA ASP A 464 14.37 -18.46 -38.62
C ASP A 464 14.98 -19.19 -39.83
N ASP A 465 15.43 -18.44 -40.83
CA ASP A 465 16.11 -18.98 -42.01
C ASP A 465 17.50 -19.56 -41.63
N VAL A 466 18.23 -18.91 -40.75
CA VAL A 466 19.49 -19.46 -40.21
C VAL A 466 19.24 -20.72 -39.38
N TYR A 467 18.20 -20.73 -38.55
CA TYR A 467 17.81 -21.90 -37.75
C TYR A 467 17.42 -23.08 -38.60
N LYS A 468 16.60 -22.86 -39.67
CA LYS A 468 16.25 -23.89 -40.63
C LYS A 468 17.44 -24.41 -41.43
N SER A 469 18.41 -23.54 -41.76
CA SER A 469 19.63 -23.94 -42.46
C SER A 469 20.56 -24.78 -41.59
N LEU A 470 20.57 -24.56 -40.27
CA LEU A 470 21.33 -25.35 -39.32
C LEU A 470 20.72 -26.73 -39.05
N ILE A 471 19.40 -26.81 -38.98
CA ILE A 471 18.67 -28.10 -38.80
C ILE A 471 18.68 -28.95 -40.07
N GLY A 472 18.74 -28.33 -41.23
CA GLY A 472 18.76 -29.03 -42.55
C GLY A 472 20.09 -29.69 -42.89
N ARG A 473 21.17 -29.43 -42.16
CA ARG A 473 22.46 -30.11 -42.39
C ARG A 473 22.52 -31.45 -41.64
N LYS A 474 22.20 -32.55 -42.34
CA LYS A 474 22.55 -33.89 -41.88
C LYS A 474 24.05 -33.99 -41.74
N ILE A 475 24.54 -34.10 -40.51
CA ILE A 475 25.93 -34.47 -40.27
C ILE A 475 26.04 -35.97 -40.49
N THR A 476 26.59 -36.42 -41.65
CA THR A 476 27.02 -37.77 -41.89
C THR A 476 28.40 -37.89 -41.31
N PHE A 477 28.52 -38.64 -40.22
CA PHE A 477 29.84 -39.10 -39.75
C PHE A 477 30.29 -40.23 -40.65
N THR A 478 31.41 -40.05 -41.36
CA THR A 478 32.26 -41.09 -41.93
C THR A 478 33.37 -41.39 -40.95
#